data_9b699185fbe3668a101fc2c7b9903b01
#
_entry.id   9b699185fbe3668a101fc2c7b9903b01
#
_cell.length_a   1.000
_cell.length_b   1.000
_cell.length_c   1.000
_cell.angle_alpha   90.00
_cell.angle_beta   90.00
_cell.angle_gamma   90.00
#
_symmetry.space_group_name_H-M   'P 1'
#
loop_
_entity.id
_entity.type
_entity.pdbx_description
1 polymer ?
#
loop_
_entity_poly.entity_id
_entity_poly.type
_entity_poly.pdbx_seq_one_letter_code
_entity_poly.pdbx_strand_id
1 'polypeptide(L)'
;SQKYSTLLWAGDQCVDWSEDDGLPSVITSALTAGMSGFGLHTCDAGGYTTLFGLHRDEELLLRWLEFTCFSPVMRTHEGNRPDDNIQLYSSREIISRAARLSHIHTALLPYLKVCMEENAERGIPVMRPLFYDAPHCERAYDRELYSYLLGDELLAAPVVAPGATQRSLWLPEGEWVHLWSGREYSAGDVSVPAPMGEPPVFYKKNGRFAELFRTIPEIS
;
A
#
# COMPACT_ATOMS: atom_id res chain seq x y z
N SER A 1 -16.13 -15.29 -11.75
CA SER A 1 -16.43 -14.16 -12.63
C SER A 1 -16.65 -12.90 -11.79
N GLN A 2 -16.09 -11.77 -12.22
CA GLN A 2 -16.17 -10.44 -11.58
C GLN A 2 -17.60 -10.04 -11.19
N LYS A 3 -18.57 -10.44 -11.97
CA LYS A 3 -20.00 -10.23 -11.72
C LYS A 3 -20.46 -10.71 -10.33
N TYR A 4 -19.77 -11.67 -9.74
CA TYR A 4 -20.11 -12.29 -8.46
C TYR A 4 -19.07 -12.04 -7.37
N SER A 5 -17.97 -11.34 -7.68
CA SER A 5 -16.90 -11.05 -6.76
C SER A 5 -16.78 -9.54 -6.55
N THR A 6 -17.10 -9.07 -5.36
CA THR A 6 -16.95 -7.65 -5.00
C THR A 6 -15.53 -7.31 -4.62
N LEU A 7 -14.82 -8.26 -4.00
CA LEU A 7 -13.48 -8.09 -3.45
C LEU A 7 -12.66 -9.34 -3.69
N LEU A 8 -11.42 -9.18 -4.16
CA LEU A 8 -10.46 -10.26 -4.29
C LEU A 8 -9.52 -10.28 -3.08
N TRP A 9 -9.48 -11.38 -2.39
CA TRP A 9 -8.50 -11.64 -1.34
C TRP A 9 -7.29 -12.35 -1.93
N ALA A 10 -6.08 -11.89 -1.54
CA ALA A 10 -4.82 -12.37 -2.12
C ALA A 10 -4.46 -13.83 -1.79
N GLY A 11 -5.06 -14.42 -0.76
CA GLY A 11 -4.72 -15.75 -0.29
C GLY A 11 -3.87 -15.76 0.98
N ASP A 12 -3.27 -16.90 1.25
CA ASP A 12 -2.55 -17.22 2.50
C ASP A 12 -1.04 -16.99 2.39
N GLN A 13 -0.60 -15.75 2.12
CA GLN A 13 0.82 -15.45 1.96
C GLN A 13 1.67 -15.89 3.14
N CYS A 14 2.92 -16.24 2.85
CA CYS A 14 3.94 -16.50 3.86
C CYS A 14 4.26 -15.24 4.68
N VAL A 15 4.59 -15.43 5.95
CA VAL A 15 4.97 -14.34 6.87
C VAL A 15 6.43 -13.94 6.64
N ASP A 16 6.74 -13.47 5.43
CA ASP A 16 8.10 -13.11 5.02
C ASP A 16 8.15 -11.96 4.00
N TRP A 17 9.36 -11.68 3.51
CA TRP A 17 9.68 -10.62 2.55
C TRP A 17 9.92 -11.16 1.14
N SER A 18 9.57 -12.41 0.85
CA SER A 18 9.83 -13.01 -0.46
C SER A 18 8.96 -12.41 -1.56
N GLU A 19 9.52 -12.35 -2.76
CA GLU A 19 8.79 -11.90 -3.95
C GLU A 19 7.76 -12.94 -4.43
N ASP A 20 7.98 -14.20 -4.06
CA ASP A 20 7.13 -15.31 -4.52
C ASP A 20 5.83 -15.40 -3.74
N ASP A 21 5.87 -15.22 -2.40
CA ASP A 21 4.69 -15.42 -1.55
C ASP A 21 4.66 -14.52 -0.28
N GLY A 22 5.56 -13.55 -0.16
CA GLY A 22 5.64 -12.59 0.95
C GLY A 22 5.00 -11.23 0.64
N LEU A 23 5.36 -10.20 1.41
CA LEU A 23 4.84 -8.84 1.25
C LEU A 23 4.93 -8.28 -0.18
N PRO A 24 6.04 -8.42 -0.94
CA PRO A 24 6.11 -7.92 -2.30
C PRO A 24 5.09 -8.59 -3.24
N SER A 25 4.79 -9.87 -3.02
CA SER A 25 3.87 -10.64 -3.86
C SER A 25 2.46 -10.09 -3.86
N VAL A 26 1.96 -9.58 -2.72
CA VAL A 26 0.60 -9.03 -2.63
C VAL A 26 0.45 -7.73 -3.39
N ILE A 27 1.52 -6.92 -3.51
CA ILE A 27 1.51 -5.71 -4.33
C ILE A 27 1.35 -6.09 -5.80
N THR A 28 2.20 -7.01 -6.27
CA THR A 28 2.15 -7.53 -7.64
C THR A 28 0.80 -8.18 -7.95
N SER A 29 0.27 -8.98 -7.02
CA SER A 29 -1.04 -9.63 -7.14
C SER A 29 -2.17 -8.60 -7.27
N ALA A 30 -2.19 -7.55 -6.41
CA ALA A 30 -3.20 -6.50 -6.45
C ALA A 30 -3.21 -5.76 -7.79
N LEU A 31 -2.02 -5.38 -8.30
CA LEU A 31 -1.89 -4.68 -9.57
C LEU A 31 -2.31 -5.56 -10.76
N THR A 32 -1.87 -6.83 -10.77
CA THR A 32 -2.23 -7.79 -11.82
C THR A 32 -3.73 -8.10 -11.83
N ALA A 33 -4.32 -8.31 -10.64
CA ALA A 33 -5.75 -8.53 -10.50
C ALA A 33 -6.55 -7.30 -10.95
N GLY A 34 -6.11 -6.09 -10.58
CA GLY A 34 -6.71 -4.84 -11.01
C GLY A 34 -6.77 -4.72 -12.53
N MET A 35 -5.65 -4.98 -13.21
CA MET A 35 -5.56 -4.98 -14.69
C MET A 35 -6.38 -6.10 -15.34
N SER A 36 -6.73 -7.15 -14.57
CA SER A 36 -7.62 -8.24 -15.01
C SER A 36 -9.09 -7.98 -14.68
N GLY A 37 -9.42 -6.76 -14.17
CA GLY A 37 -10.77 -6.31 -13.88
C GLY A 37 -11.25 -6.57 -12.43
N PHE A 38 -10.39 -7.05 -11.53
CA PHE A 38 -10.67 -7.12 -10.10
C PHE A 38 -10.10 -5.89 -9.39
N GLY A 39 -10.80 -4.77 -9.53
CA GLY A 39 -10.32 -3.47 -9.07
C GLY A 39 -10.28 -3.26 -7.55
N LEU A 40 -10.94 -4.13 -6.77
CA LEU A 40 -10.89 -4.13 -5.32
C LEU A 40 -10.11 -5.35 -4.81
N HIS A 41 -9.10 -5.10 -4.01
CA HIS A 41 -8.19 -6.10 -3.49
C HIS A 41 -7.99 -5.94 -1.98
N THR A 42 -7.73 -7.06 -1.30
CA THR A 42 -7.30 -7.11 0.11
C THR A 42 -6.33 -8.24 0.34
N CYS A 43 -5.57 -8.17 1.41
CA CYS A 43 -4.70 -9.24 1.90
C CYS A 43 -4.71 -9.28 3.43
N ASP A 44 -4.12 -10.31 3.98
CA ASP A 44 -3.91 -10.44 5.42
C ASP A 44 -2.65 -9.67 5.81
N ALA A 45 -2.80 -8.52 6.49
CA ALA A 45 -1.65 -7.72 6.90
C ALA A 45 -0.73 -8.51 7.84
N GLY A 46 0.53 -8.63 7.46
CA GLY A 46 1.53 -9.46 8.12
C GLY A 46 1.61 -10.90 7.62
N GLY A 47 0.82 -11.27 6.60
CA GLY A 47 0.76 -12.63 6.07
C GLY A 47 -0.07 -13.58 6.95
N TYR A 48 -0.29 -14.79 6.44
CA TYR A 48 -1.07 -15.84 7.10
C TYR A 48 -0.23 -17.08 7.41
N THR A 49 0.58 -17.52 6.44
CA THR A 49 1.25 -18.82 6.48
C THR A 49 2.57 -18.77 7.23
N THR A 50 2.63 -19.46 8.35
CA THR A 50 3.83 -19.70 9.15
C THR A 50 4.27 -21.14 8.97
N LEU A 51 5.27 -21.36 8.11
CA LEU A 51 5.86 -22.66 7.79
C LEU A 51 7.39 -22.54 7.75
N PHE A 52 8.07 -23.67 7.75
CA PHE A 52 9.53 -23.76 7.54
C PHE A 52 10.41 -22.91 8.48
N GLY A 53 9.93 -22.64 9.70
CA GLY A 53 10.65 -21.81 10.67
C GLY A 53 10.51 -20.29 10.43
N LEU A 54 9.65 -19.87 9.51
CA LEU A 54 9.29 -18.47 9.34
C LEU A 54 8.49 -17.98 10.56
N HIS A 55 8.69 -16.72 10.92
CA HIS A 55 7.95 -16.05 11.99
C HIS A 55 7.69 -14.61 11.58
N ARG A 56 6.47 -14.15 11.80
CA ARG A 56 6.12 -12.74 11.63
C ARG A 56 6.72 -11.93 12.76
N ASP A 57 7.70 -11.10 12.46
CA ASP A 57 8.26 -10.13 13.39
C ASP A 57 7.46 -8.81 13.38
N GLU A 58 7.88 -7.89 14.25
CA GLU A 58 7.23 -6.57 14.38
C GLU A 58 7.39 -5.73 13.11
N GLU A 59 8.58 -5.75 12.51
CA GLU A 59 8.84 -4.95 11.31
C GLU A 59 7.95 -5.39 10.14
N LEU A 60 7.90 -6.69 9.87
CA LEU A 60 7.07 -7.23 8.80
C LEU A 60 5.59 -6.87 9.00
N LEU A 61 5.06 -7.05 10.23
CA LEU A 61 3.69 -6.71 10.54
C LEU A 61 3.40 -5.23 10.27
N LEU A 62 4.25 -4.33 10.76
CA LEU A 62 4.05 -2.89 10.63
C LEU A 62 4.22 -2.42 9.18
N ARG A 63 5.21 -2.92 8.43
CA ARG A 63 5.38 -2.59 7.01
C ARG A 63 4.23 -3.12 6.15
N TRP A 64 3.67 -4.26 6.49
CA TRP A 64 2.49 -4.76 5.81
C TRP A 64 1.23 -3.93 6.15
N LEU A 65 1.09 -3.48 7.39
CA LEU A 65 0.04 -2.54 7.79
C LEU A 65 0.17 -1.19 7.06
N GLU A 66 1.39 -0.68 6.86
CA GLU A 66 1.65 0.51 6.05
C GLU A 66 1.16 0.33 4.62
N PHE A 67 1.45 -0.82 4.00
CA PHE A 67 0.93 -1.15 2.66
C PHE A 67 -0.61 -1.18 2.64
N THR A 68 -1.23 -1.91 3.56
CA THR A 68 -2.69 -2.05 3.58
C THR A 68 -3.40 -0.75 3.96
N CYS A 69 -2.77 0.15 4.70
CA CYS A 69 -3.27 1.49 4.98
C CYS A 69 -3.55 2.28 3.68
N PHE A 70 -2.69 2.13 2.67
CA PHE A 70 -2.83 2.77 1.36
C PHE A 70 -3.31 1.78 0.29
N SER A 71 -4.26 0.93 0.64
CA SER A 71 -4.94 -0.02 -0.25
C SER A 71 -6.47 0.14 -0.17
N PRO A 72 -7.26 -0.48 -1.06
CA PRO A 72 -8.71 -0.36 -1.02
C PRO A 72 -9.34 -0.85 0.28
N VAL A 73 -8.83 -1.92 0.86
CA VAL A 73 -9.38 -2.53 2.08
C VAL A 73 -8.24 -2.96 3.00
N MET A 74 -8.18 -2.34 4.16
CA MET A 74 -7.25 -2.69 5.23
C MET A 74 -7.87 -3.78 6.11
N ARG A 75 -7.18 -4.91 6.24
CA ARG A 75 -7.58 -6.00 7.16
C ARG A 75 -6.36 -6.70 7.74
N THR A 76 -6.57 -7.40 8.84
CA THR A 76 -5.55 -8.19 9.52
C THR A 76 -6.03 -9.61 9.75
N HIS A 77 -5.08 -10.52 9.99
CA HIS A 77 -5.34 -11.89 10.37
C HIS A 77 -4.30 -12.36 11.40
N GLU A 78 -4.70 -13.24 12.31
CA GLU A 78 -3.79 -13.81 13.32
C GLU A 78 -2.76 -14.77 12.69
N GLY A 79 -3.09 -15.32 11.54
CA GLY A 79 -2.30 -16.36 10.86
C GLY A 79 -2.64 -17.76 11.33
N ASN A 80 -2.02 -18.77 10.71
CA ASN A 80 -2.25 -20.19 11.03
C ASN A 80 -1.53 -20.65 12.32
N ARG A 81 -0.61 -19.82 12.86
CA ARG A 81 0.11 -20.05 14.12
C ARG A 81 0.19 -18.76 14.93
N PRO A 82 -0.90 -18.35 15.58
CA PRO A 82 -0.98 -17.06 16.26
C PRO A 82 0.04 -16.91 17.41
N ASP A 83 0.33 -17.99 18.11
CA ASP A 83 1.26 -17.97 19.25
C ASP A 83 2.73 -17.86 18.84
N ASP A 84 3.07 -18.21 17.60
CA ASP A 84 4.43 -18.14 17.05
C ASP A 84 4.72 -16.77 16.40
N ASN A 85 3.71 -15.93 16.22
CA ASN A 85 3.79 -14.68 15.47
C ASN A 85 3.53 -13.45 16.33
N ILE A 86 4.22 -12.35 16.04
CA ILE A 86 3.85 -11.04 16.58
C ILE A 86 2.44 -10.68 16.09
N GLN A 87 1.60 -10.27 17.06
CA GLN A 87 0.21 -9.88 16.84
C GLN A 87 0.00 -8.38 17.09
N LEU A 88 -1.13 -7.83 16.62
CA LEU A 88 -1.48 -6.42 16.85
C LEU A 88 -1.45 -6.02 18.33
N TYR A 89 -1.73 -6.96 19.22
CA TYR A 89 -1.79 -6.76 20.69
C TYR A 89 -0.49 -7.15 21.41
N SER A 90 0.58 -7.50 20.70
CA SER A 90 1.83 -7.97 21.32
C SER A 90 2.58 -6.89 22.10
N SER A 91 2.43 -5.62 21.73
CA SER A 91 3.01 -4.50 22.46
C SER A 91 2.15 -3.23 22.37
N ARG A 92 2.33 -2.31 23.32
CA ARG A 92 1.66 -1.00 23.26
C ARG A 92 2.10 -0.17 22.06
N GLU A 93 3.34 -0.32 21.63
CA GLU A 93 3.88 0.38 20.47
C GLU A 93 3.22 -0.10 19.17
N ILE A 94 3.09 -1.41 19.00
CA ILE A 94 2.38 -1.99 17.85
C ILE A 94 0.91 -1.52 17.83
N ILE A 95 0.21 -1.57 18.97
CA ILE A 95 -1.17 -1.08 19.07
C ILE A 95 -1.26 0.38 18.63
N SER A 96 -0.37 1.24 19.15
CA SER A 96 -0.39 2.67 18.82
C SER A 96 -0.15 2.92 17.31
N ARG A 97 0.85 2.26 16.73
CA ARG A 97 1.16 2.39 15.29
C ARG A 97 0.04 1.85 14.41
N ALA A 98 -0.52 0.69 14.76
CA ALA A 98 -1.63 0.09 14.03
C ALA A 98 -2.91 0.94 14.13
N ALA A 99 -3.19 1.52 15.30
CA ALA A 99 -4.30 2.45 15.48
C ALA A 99 -4.14 3.70 14.62
N ARG A 100 -2.95 4.32 14.63
CA ARG A 100 -2.66 5.47 13.76
C ARG A 100 -2.88 5.15 12.29
N LEU A 101 -2.35 4.03 11.78
CA LEU A 101 -2.54 3.61 10.39
C LEU A 101 -4.02 3.35 10.08
N SER A 102 -4.79 2.77 11.00
CA SER A 102 -6.23 2.57 10.87
C SER A 102 -7.00 3.89 10.81
N HIS A 103 -6.62 4.88 11.63
CA HIS A 103 -7.19 6.22 11.59
C HIS A 103 -6.89 6.91 10.25
N ILE A 104 -5.65 6.77 9.73
CA ILE A 104 -5.26 7.29 8.43
C ILE A 104 -6.10 6.65 7.32
N HIS A 105 -6.24 5.32 7.32
CA HIS A 105 -7.07 4.62 6.33
C HIS A 105 -8.53 5.10 6.39
N THR A 106 -9.07 5.33 7.60
CA THR A 106 -10.41 5.87 7.80
C THR A 106 -10.52 7.30 7.26
N ALA A 107 -9.52 8.14 7.48
CA ALA A 107 -9.49 9.51 6.96
C ALA A 107 -9.43 9.55 5.43
N LEU A 108 -8.81 8.55 4.79
CA LEU A 108 -8.79 8.41 3.32
C LEU A 108 -10.14 7.97 2.73
N LEU A 109 -11.12 7.57 3.54
CA LEU A 109 -12.39 7.02 3.05
C LEU A 109 -13.15 7.91 2.05
N PRO A 110 -13.18 9.26 2.17
CA PRO A 110 -13.83 10.09 1.16
C PRO A 110 -13.18 9.95 -0.23
N TYR A 111 -11.84 9.84 -0.28
CA TYR A 111 -11.09 9.60 -1.51
C TYR A 111 -11.29 8.18 -2.04
N LEU A 112 -11.14 7.18 -1.18
CA LEU A 112 -11.32 5.77 -1.55
C LEU A 112 -12.71 5.48 -2.11
N LYS A 113 -13.76 6.12 -1.57
CA LYS A 113 -15.12 5.99 -2.11
C LYS A 113 -15.21 6.45 -3.56
N VAL A 114 -14.62 7.59 -3.90
CA VAL A 114 -14.59 8.08 -5.29
C VAL A 114 -13.85 7.10 -6.20
N CYS A 115 -12.71 6.56 -5.76
CA CYS A 115 -11.97 5.55 -6.53
C CYS A 115 -12.78 4.25 -6.71
N MET A 116 -13.54 3.84 -5.68
CA MET A 116 -14.40 2.64 -5.75
C MET A 116 -15.63 2.87 -6.66
N GLU A 117 -16.21 4.06 -6.66
CA GLU A 117 -17.29 4.45 -7.57
C GLU A 117 -16.78 4.43 -9.02
N GLU A 118 -15.60 5.00 -9.28
CA GLU A 118 -14.95 4.94 -10.60
C GLU A 118 -14.68 3.50 -11.05
N ASN A 119 -14.26 2.64 -10.13
CA ASN A 119 -14.09 1.21 -10.42
C ASN A 119 -15.43 0.55 -10.78
N ALA A 120 -16.49 0.82 -10.04
CA ALA A 120 -17.82 0.25 -10.28
C ALA A 120 -18.44 0.69 -11.61
N GLU A 121 -18.25 1.96 -11.98
CA GLU A 121 -18.86 2.55 -13.17
C GLU A 121 -18.04 2.29 -14.45
N ARG A 122 -16.72 2.34 -14.34
CA ARG A 122 -15.80 2.37 -15.49
C ARG A 122 -14.83 1.17 -15.55
N GLY A 123 -14.78 0.34 -14.50
CA GLY A 123 -13.85 -0.78 -14.40
C GLY A 123 -12.39 -0.34 -14.15
N ILE A 124 -12.14 0.92 -13.78
CA ILE A 124 -10.79 1.42 -13.50
C ILE A 124 -10.35 0.89 -12.13
N PRO A 125 -9.22 0.17 -12.01
CA PRO A 125 -8.79 -0.39 -10.74
C PRO A 125 -8.43 0.70 -9.73
N VAL A 126 -8.72 0.44 -8.46
CA VAL A 126 -8.39 1.38 -7.37
C VAL A 126 -6.88 1.46 -7.15
N MET A 127 -6.18 0.31 -7.18
CA MET A 127 -4.72 0.25 -7.25
C MET A 127 -4.28 0.07 -8.70
N ARG A 128 -3.42 0.97 -9.18
CA ARG A 128 -3.01 1.04 -10.59
C ARG A 128 -1.51 0.93 -10.72
N PRO A 129 -0.97 0.10 -11.62
CA PRO A 129 0.45 0.16 -11.95
C PRO A 129 0.81 1.51 -12.55
N LEU A 130 2.05 1.96 -12.38
CA LEU A 130 2.48 3.29 -12.85
C LEU A 130 2.30 3.47 -14.36
N PHE A 131 2.45 2.39 -15.15
CA PHE A 131 2.25 2.43 -16.60
C PHE A 131 0.79 2.70 -17.02
N TYR A 132 -0.17 2.61 -16.10
CA TYR A 132 -1.56 2.93 -16.39
C TYR A 132 -1.72 4.40 -16.80
N ASP A 133 -1.03 5.31 -16.10
CA ASP A 133 -1.04 6.74 -16.39
C ASP A 133 0.15 7.17 -17.28
N ALA A 134 1.22 6.36 -17.36
CA ALA A 134 2.43 6.65 -18.13
C ALA A 134 2.80 5.50 -19.10
N PRO A 135 1.91 5.10 -20.04
CA PRO A 135 2.11 3.90 -20.87
C PRO A 135 3.27 3.98 -21.85
N HIS A 136 3.78 5.18 -22.14
CA HIS A 136 4.90 5.40 -23.06
C HIS A 136 6.25 5.55 -22.35
N CYS A 137 6.28 5.44 -21.03
CA CYS A 137 7.50 5.58 -20.23
C CYS A 137 8.01 4.19 -19.81
N GLU A 138 9.20 3.78 -20.28
CA GLU A 138 9.82 2.50 -19.88
C GLU A 138 9.96 2.36 -18.37
N ARG A 139 10.31 3.45 -17.68
CA ARG A 139 10.49 3.46 -16.23
C ARG A 139 9.23 3.06 -15.46
N ALA A 140 8.05 3.32 -16.03
CA ALA A 140 6.76 2.96 -15.43
C ALA A 140 6.49 1.44 -15.40
N TYR A 141 7.26 0.66 -16.16
CA TYR A 141 7.16 -0.81 -16.22
C TYR A 141 8.16 -1.53 -15.31
N ASP A 142 8.98 -0.78 -14.58
CA ASP A 142 9.94 -1.36 -13.65
C ASP A 142 9.21 -1.93 -12.43
N ARG A 143 9.09 -3.26 -12.41
CA ARG A 143 8.40 -4.00 -11.33
C ARG A 143 9.11 -3.90 -9.98
N GLU A 144 10.44 -3.70 -9.97
CA GLU A 144 11.24 -3.61 -8.74
C GLU A 144 10.97 -2.34 -7.95
N LEU A 145 10.30 -1.38 -8.54
CA LEU A 145 9.83 -0.19 -7.83
C LEU A 145 8.76 -0.53 -6.77
N TYR A 146 7.98 -1.59 -6.93
CA TYR A 146 6.84 -1.94 -6.06
C TYR A 146 5.99 -0.72 -5.70
N SER A 147 5.95 0.26 -6.62
CA SER A 147 5.19 1.51 -6.47
C SER A 147 3.91 1.42 -7.28
N TYR A 148 2.87 2.06 -6.80
CA TYR A 148 1.57 2.07 -7.46
C TYR A 148 0.84 3.38 -7.24
N LEU A 149 -0.12 3.66 -8.12
CA LEU A 149 -1.11 4.70 -7.90
C LEU A 149 -2.30 4.12 -7.13
N LEU A 150 -2.71 4.78 -6.08
CA LEU A 150 -3.98 4.55 -5.41
C LEU A 150 -4.95 5.62 -5.91
N GLY A 151 -5.91 5.23 -6.74
CA GLY A 151 -6.69 6.20 -7.51
C GLY A 151 -5.80 6.95 -8.50
N ASP A 152 -6.14 8.21 -8.77
CA ASP A 152 -5.43 9.09 -9.69
C ASP A 152 -4.56 10.15 -9.02
N GLU A 153 -4.69 10.33 -7.70
CA GLU A 153 -4.03 11.41 -6.98
C GLU A 153 -2.96 10.98 -5.97
N LEU A 154 -2.94 9.72 -5.51
CA LEU A 154 -1.93 9.20 -4.59
C LEU A 154 -0.99 8.22 -5.29
N LEU A 155 0.30 8.31 -4.96
CA LEU A 155 1.32 7.32 -5.29
C LEU A 155 1.90 6.77 -3.99
N ALA A 156 1.91 5.46 -3.83
CA ALA A 156 2.52 4.77 -2.70
C ALA A 156 3.69 3.89 -3.14
N ALA A 157 4.75 3.89 -2.36
CA ALA A 157 5.94 3.07 -2.57
C ALA A 157 6.31 2.33 -1.28
N PRO A 158 5.62 1.22 -0.95
CA PRO A 158 5.85 0.48 0.28
C PRO A 158 7.30 0.05 0.46
N VAL A 159 7.72 -0.07 1.70
CA VAL A 159 9.00 -0.69 2.06
C VAL A 159 8.83 -2.20 1.96
N VAL A 160 9.59 -2.84 1.10
CA VAL A 160 9.51 -4.28 0.79
C VAL A 160 10.79 -5.05 1.12
N ALA A 161 11.68 -4.44 1.88
CA ALA A 161 12.93 -5.06 2.33
C ALA A 161 13.14 -4.80 3.83
N PRO A 162 13.55 -5.82 4.60
CA PRO A 162 13.78 -5.66 6.03
C PRO A 162 14.90 -4.66 6.33
N GLY A 163 14.73 -3.88 7.40
CA GLY A 163 15.70 -2.90 7.87
C GLY A 163 15.84 -1.65 7.01
N ALA A 164 15.06 -1.49 5.95
CA ALA A 164 15.15 -0.35 5.07
C ALA A 164 14.53 0.91 5.73
N THR A 165 15.33 1.97 5.81
CA THR A 165 14.93 3.28 6.36
C THR A 165 14.83 4.38 5.30
N GLN A 166 15.10 4.04 4.05
CA GLN A 166 14.96 4.88 2.87
C GLN A 166 14.36 4.09 1.72
N ARG A 167 13.67 4.77 0.82
CA ARG A 167 13.07 4.18 -0.35
C ARG A 167 13.36 5.03 -1.59
N SER A 168 13.91 4.39 -2.63
CA SER A 168 14.02 4.98 -3.96
C SER A 168 12.79 4.62 -4.77
N LEU A 169 12.25 5.58 -5.50
CA LEU A 169 11.07 5.42 -6.34
C LEU A 169 11.12 6.37 -7.54
N TRP A 170 10.25 6.15 -8.50
CA TRP A 170 10.09 7.03 -9.64
C TRP A 170 8.71 7.72 -9.58
N LEU A 171 8.70 9.04 -9.76
CA LEU A 171 7.49 9.86 -9.84
C LEU A 171 7.14 10.11 -11.31
N PRO A 172 5.92 9.77 -11.76
CA PRO A 172 5.42 10.13 -13.10
C PRO A 172 5.36 11.65 -13.32
N GLU A 173 5.10 12.07 -14.56
CA GLU A 173 4.90 13.49 -14.88
C GLU A 173 3.87 14.14 -13.96
N GLY A 174 4.20 15.36 -13.50
CA GLY A 174 3.37 16.14 -12.60
C GLY A 174 4.15 16.77 -11.45
N GLU A 175 3.43 17.50 -10.63
CA GLU A 175 3.92 18.06 -9.36
C GLU A 175 3.39 17.24 -8.20
N TRP A 176 4.29 16.73 -7.39
CA TRP A 176 4.01 15.84 -6.27
C TRP A 176 4.39 16.46 -4.94
N VAL A 177 3.68 16.13 -3.90
CA VAL A 177 4.00 16.51 -2.53
C VAL A 177 4.19 15.24 -1.71
N HIS A 178 5.33 15.12 -1.04
CA HIS A 178 5.57 14.02 -0.10
C HIS A 178 4.66 14.15 1.11
N LEU A 179 3.85 13.14 1.37
CA LEU A 179 2.76 13.18 2.34
C LEU A 179 3.22 13.65 3.72
N TRP A 180 4.30 13.06 4.23
CA TRP A 180 4.74 13.29 5.62
C TRP A 180 5.48 14.61 5.84
N SER A 181 6.31 15.02 4.88
CA SER A 181 7.15 16.23 5.05
C SER A 181 6.56 17.47 4.40
N GLY A 182 5.53 17.35 3.56
CA GLY A 182 5.00 18.45 2.76
C GLY A 182 5.97 18.96 1.68
N ARG A 183 7.13 18.33 1.49
CA ARG A 183 8.11 18.72 0.48
C ARG A 183 7.60 18.43 -0.92
N GLU A 184 7.79 19.39 -1.81
CA GLU A 184 7.41 19.29 -3.21
C GLU A 184 8.50 18.59 -4.05
N TYR A 185 8.05 17.81 -5.04
CA TYR A 185 8.89 17.08 -5.99
C TYR A 185 8.33 17.20 -7.40
N SER A 186 9.23 17.26 -8.37
CA SER A 186 8.89 17.08 -9.79
C SER A 186 9.04 15.60 -10.18
N ALA A 187 8.57 15.28 -11.39
CA ALA A 187 8.78 13.96 -12.00
C ALA A 187 10.25 13.51 -12.00
N GLY A 188 10.49 12.22 -11.88
CA GLY A 188 11.82 11.62 -11.93
C GLY A 188 12.12 10.67 -10.77
N ASP A 189 13.35 10.17 -10.74
CA ASP A 189 13.82 9.31 -9.65
C ASP A 189 14.08 10.12 -8.40
N VAL A 190 13.56 9.67 -7.28
CA VAL A 190 13.70 10.30 -5.98
C VAL A 190 14.05 9.26 -4.92
N SER A 191 14.71 9.70 -3.85
CA SER A 191 14.94 8.89 -2.66
C SER A 191 14.49 9.66 -1.44
N VAL A 192 13.69 9.03 -0.60
CA VAL A 192 13.11 9.67 0.59
C VAL A 192 13.28 8.78 1.83
N PRO A 193 13.33 9.37 3.02
CA PRO A 193 13.24 8.62 4.27
C PRO A 193 11.95 7.80 4.32
N ALA A 194 12.02 6.61 4.93
CA ALA A 194 10.90 5.72 5.16
C ALA A 194 10.94 5.17 6.60
N PRO A 195 10.81 6.02 7.61
CA PRO A 195 10.77 5.55 8.99
C PRO A 195 9.50 4.71 9.20
N MET A 196 9.52 3.82 10.20
CA MET A 196 8.39 2.96 10.52
C MET A 196 7.14 3.79 10.87
N GLY A 197 6.02 3.49 10.21
CA GLY A 197 4.74 4.22 10.32
C GLY A 197 4.56 5.37 9.33
N GLU A 198 5.57 5.63 8.49
CA GLU A 198 5.55 6.67 7.46
C GLU A 198 6.10 6.14 6.13
N PRO A 199 5.38 5.22 5.46
CA PRO A 199 5.79 4.72 4.16
C PRO A 199 5.85 5.87 3.14
N PRO A 200 6.74 5.84 2.15
CA PRO A 200 6.75 6.85 1.10
C PRO A 200 5.43 6.92 0.36
N VAL A 201 4.74 8.02 0.53
CA VAL A 201 3.48 8.34 -0.15
C VAL A 201 3.56 9.76 -0.67
N PHE A 202 3.08 9.97 -1.88
CA PHE A 202 3.02 11.26 -2.54
C PHE A 202 1.61 11.53 -3.03
N TYR A 203 1.22 12.79 -3.05
CA TYR A 203 -0.05 13.20 -3.65
C TYR A 203 0.16 14.29 -4.69
N LYS A 204 -0.73 14.36 -5.68
CA LYS A 204 -0.72 15.42 -6.70
C LYS A 204 -0.97 16.77 -6.04
N LYS A 205 -0.04 17.72 -6.20
CA LYS A 205 -0.05 19.05 -5.55
C LYS A 205 -1.37 19.80 -5.76
N ASN A 206 -1.89 19.73 -6.97
CA ASN A 206 -3.11 20.43 -7.39
C ASN A 206 -4.29 19.45 -7.55
N GLY A 207 -4.25 18.29 -6.87
CA GLY A 207 -5.30 17.31 -6.89
C GLY A 207 -6.56 17.79 -6.16
N ARG A 208 -7.70 17.21 -6.51
CA ARG A 208 -9.01 17.50 -5.90
C ARG A 208 -9.02 17.24 -4.40
N PHE A 209 -8.24 16.23 -3.95
CA PHE A 209 -8.15 15.82 -2.55
C PHE A 209 -6.89 16.29 -1.84
N ALA A 210 -6.11 17.21 -2.45
CA ALA A 210 -4.86 17.70 -1.86
C ALA A 210 -5.04 18.27 -0.43
N GLU A 211 -6.16 18.96 -0.16
CA GLU A 211 -6.45 19.48 1.19
C GLU A 211 -6.69 18.34 2.20
N LEU A 212 -7.38 17.28 1.81
CA LEU A 212 -7.55 16.08 2.65
C LEU A 212 -6.19 15.47 2.98
N PHE A 213 -5.33 15.27 1.96
CA PHE A 213 -4.04 14.62 2.16
C PHE A 213 -3.11 15.43 3.06
N ARG A 214 -3.19 16.75 3.06
CA ARG A 214 -2.42 17.62 3.97
C ARG A 214 -2.72 17.39 5.45
N THR A 215 -3.91 16.91 5.79
CA THR A 215 -4.28 16.64 7.18
C THR A 215 -3.80 15.29 7.70
N ILE A 216 -3.42 14.36 6.81
CA ILE A 216 -3.02 12.99 7.18
C ILE A 216 -1.84 12.92 8.17
N PRO A 217 -0.76 13.72 8.01
CA PRO A 217 0.38 13.67 8.93
C PRO A 217 0.04 14.03 10.38
N GLU A 218 -1.04 14.78 10.60
CA GLU A 218 -1.49 15.23 11.93
C GLU A 218 -2.27 14.16 12.70
N ILE A 219 -2.60 13.03 12.04
CA ILE A 219 -3.34 11.92 12.64
C ILE A 219 -2.42 11.14 13.59
N SER A 220 -2.87 10.99 14.83
CA SER A 220 -2.21 10.28 15.91
C SER A 220 -2.80 8.88 16.15
#